data_d1b4a2ba0e35b75e1bfd4440e7938254
#
_entry.id   d1b4a2ba0e35b75e1bfd4440e7938254
#
_cell.length_a   1.000
_cell.length_b   1.000
_cell.length_c   1.000
_cell.angle_alpha   90.00
_cell.angle_beta   90.00
_cell.angle_gamma   90.00
#
_symmetry.space_group_name_H-M   'P 1'
#
loop_
_entity.id
_entity.type
_entity.pdbx_description
1 polymer ?
#
loop_
_entity_poly.entity_id
_entity_poly.type
_entity_poly.pdbx_seq_one_letter_code
_entity_poly.pdbx_strand_id
1 'polypeptide(L)'
;MHRSQGRDHFTQLEPFFDQGLIEEVLGLIKAGKEATVYCCRAGAALGEGLVAAKVYRGQQYRFKNDAVYQEARARELGLRGSALRAFEKRRHSSTGRQVQAGTWQHREYDCLDELYQAGADVPRPIASAENAILMEYFGDEDEAAQQLNRVRLDASEAGSLFQRLMNNVELFLAMNRVHGDLSAHNVLYWQGEIRVIDFPQATDPRFNRHCHDLLARDVDNLCRYFAGYGVEADAWSVTEELWRRFTYSEL
;
A
#
# COMPACT_ATOMS: atom_id res chain seq x y z
N MET A 1 -10.09 34.30 0.44
CA MET A 1 -8.66 34.07 0.80
C MET A 1 -8.38 32.59 1.05
N HIS A 2 -8.54 31.68 0.02
CA HIS A 2 -8.32 30.23 0.16
C HIS A 2 -7.42 29.66 -0.96
N ARG A 3 -6.60 30.52 -1.60
CA ARG A 3 -5.79 30.12 -2.78
C ARG A 3 -4.33 29.74 -2.51
N SER A 4 -3.82 29.80 -1.28
CA SER A 4 -2.38 29.60 -1.04
C SER A 4 -2.00 28.21 -0.52
N GLN A 5 -2.90 27.44 0.11
CA GLN A 5 -2.58 26.09 0.59
C GLN A 5 -2.70 25.01 -0.49
N GLY A 6 -3.36 25.28 -1.60
CA GLY A 6 -3.50 24.33 -2.72
C GLY A 6 -2.30 24.26 -3.66
N ARG A 7 -1.51 25.31 -3.79
CA ARG A 7 -0.45 25.39 -4.81
C ARG A 7 0.70 24.41 -4.57
N ASP A 8 1.14 24.20 -3.32
CA ASP A 8 2.28 23.31 -3.03
C ASP A 8 1.95 21.82 -3.29
N HIS A 9 0.69 21.41 -3.12
CA HIS A 9 0.24 20.05 -3.45
C HIS A 9 0.02 19.86 -4.96
N PHE A 10 -0.37 20.89 -5.70
CA PHE A 10 -0.55 20.83 -7.15
C PHE A 10 0.79 20.76 -7.89
N THR A 11 1.85 21.36 -7.37
CA THR A 11 3.20 21.27 -7.96
C THR A 11 3.68 19.82 -8.04
N GLN A 12 3.32 18.97 -7.07
CA GLN A 12 3.68 17.56 -7.08
C GLN A 12 2.88 16.75 -8.12
N LEU A 13 1.76 17.26 -8.61
CA LEU A 13 0.94 16.67 -9.66
C LEU A 13 1.23 17.22 -11.08
N GLU A 14 2.03 18.28 -11.18
CA GLU A 14 2.42 18.88 -12.49
C GLU A 14 2.90 17.84 -13.50
N PRO A 15 3.75 16.84 -13.14
CA PRO A 15 4.19 15.84 -14.09
C PRO A 15 3.04 15.02 -14.71
N PHE A 16 1.94 14.82 -13.98
CA PHE A 16 0.78 14.10 -14.48
C PHE A 16 -0.10 14.97 -15.38
N PHE A 17 -0.17 16.28 -15.11
CA PHE A 17 -0.80 17.25 -16.01
C PHE A 17 -0.03 17.37 -17.33
N ASP A 18 1.29 17.50 -17.26
CA ASP A 18 2.17 17.65 -18.45
C ASP A 18 2.11 16.42 -19.36
N GLN A 19 1.92 15.23 -18.79
CA GLN A 19 1.75 13.98 -19.52
C GLN A 19 0.31 13.75 -20.02
N GLY A 20 -0.62 14.66 -19.71
CA GLY A 20 -2.03 14.51 -20.05
C GLY A 20 -2.73 13.35 -19.35
N LEU A 21 -2.18 12.87 -18.22
CA LEU A 21 -2.76 11.79 -17.43
C LEU A 21 -3.89 12.29 -16.52
N ILE A 22 -3.82 13.54 -16.06
CA ILE A 22 -4.91 14.20 -15.33
C ILE A 22 -5.25 15.54 -15.98
N GLU A 23 -6.51 15.92 -15.92
CA GLU A 23 -7.03 17.19 -16.43
C GLU A 23 -7.38 18.16 -15.29
N GLU A 24 -7.93 17.63 -14.19
CA GLU A 24 -8.43 18.43 -13.08
C GLU A 24 -8.31 17.66 -11.75
N VAL A 25 -8.01 18.36 -10.65
CA VAL A 25 -8.14 17.83 -9.30
C VAL A 25 -9.51 18.19 -8.77
N LEU A 26 -10.39 17.19 -8.63
CA LEU A 26 -11.79 17.36 -8.25
C LEU A 26 -11.98 17.56 -6.76
N GLY A 27 -11.15 16.88 -5.93
CA GLY A 27 -11.33 17.00 -4.49
C GLY A 27 -10.40 16.11 -3.68
N LEU A 28 -10.51 16.27 -2.37
CA LEU A 28 -9.78 15.48 -1.38
C LEU A 28 -10.57 14.22 -1.05
N ILE A 29 -9.95 13.04 -1.24
CA ILE A 29 -10.49 11.76 -0.76
C ILE A 29 -10.09 11.53 0.70
N LYS A 30 -8.79 11.63 1.00
CA LYS A 30 -8.24 11.33 2.34
C LYS A 30 -7.01 12.17 2.63
N ALA A 31 -6.97 12.78 3.82
CA ALA A 31 -5.75 13.38 4.36
C ALA A 31 -5.20 12.52 5.48
N GLY A 32 -4.10 11.82 5.21
CA GLY A 32 -3.38 11.02 6.19
C GLY A 32 -2.16 11.75 6.76
N LYS A 33 -1.45 11.08 7.66
CA LYS A 33 -0.18 11.59 8.21
C LYS A 33 0.95 11.55 7.17
N GLU A 34 0.99 10.51 6.36
CA GLU A 34 2.08 10.20 5.43
C GLU A 34 1.80 10.72 4.02
N ALA A 35 0.54 10.68 3.60
CA ALA A 35 0.11 11.10 2.28
C ALA A 35 -1.28 11.73 2.30
N THR A 36 -1.57 12.46 1.23
CA THR A 36 -2.89 12.99 0.91
C THR A 36 -3.34 12.36 -0.41
N VAL A 37 -4.57 11.87 -0.48
CA VAL A 37 -5.15 11.26 -1.68
C VAL A 37 -6.22 12.18 -2.25
N TYR A 38 -6.08 12.49 -3.53
CA TYR A 38 -7.01 13.32 -4.29
C TYR A 38 -7.75 12.50 -5.35
N CYS A 39 -9.02 12.84 -5.57
CA CYS A 39 -9.76 12.44 -6.76
C CYS A 39 -9.42 13.41 -7.88
N CYS A 40 -9.05 12.88 -9.03
CA CYS A 40 -8.72 13.65 -10.21
C CYS A 40 -9.54 13.15 -11.40
N ARG A 41 -9.89 14.06 -12.33
CA ARG A 41 -10.40 13.69 -13.64
C ARG A 41 -9.25 13.17 -14.49
N ALA A 42 -9.47 12.03 -15.14
CA ALA A 42 -8.51 11.48 -16.08
C ALA A 42 -8.32 12.44 -17.26
N GLY A 43 -7.10 12.57 -17.72
CA GLY A 43 -6.74 13.37 -18.89
C GLY A 43 -6.83 12.58 -20.20
N ALA A 44 -6.65 13.25 -21.31
CA ALA A 44 -6.80 12.69 -22.66
C ALA A 44 -5.95 11.43 -22.91
N ALA A 45 -4.81 11.25 -22.21
CA ALA A 45 -3.96 10.07 -22.35
C ALA A 45 -4.58 8.79 -21.73
N LEU A 46 -5.53 8.92 -20.80
CA LEU A 46 -6.18 7.80 -20.12
C LEU A 46 -7.64 7.60 -20.58
N GLY A 47 -8.22 8.58 -21.27
CA GLY A 47 -9.62 8.62 -21.61
C GLY A 47 -10.50 9.18 -20.50
N GLU A 48 -11.83 8.98 -20.61
CA GLU A 48 -12.78 9.46 -19.61
C GLU A 48 -12.73 8.64 -18.32
N GLY A 49 -12.99 9.28 -17.18
CA GLY A 49 -13.12 8.64 -15.88
C GLY A 49 -12.39 9.37 -14.75
N LEU A 50 -12.26 8.67 -13.63
CA LEU A 50 -11.61 9.18 -12.43
C LEU A 50 -10.34 8.39 -12.12
N VAL A 51 -9.37 9.09 -11.54
CA VAL A 51 -8.10 8.52 -11.05
C VAL A 51 -7.79 9.06 -9.67
N ALA A 52 -7.05 8.31 -8.87
CA ALA A 52 -6.62 8.72 -7.54
C ALA A 52 -5.14 9.13 -7.59
N ALA A 53 -4.83 10.31 -7.06
CA ALA A 53 -3.47 10.79 -6.91
C ALA A 53 -3.07 10.78 -5.43
N LYS A 54 -2.17 9.87 -5.05
CA LYS A 54 -1.59 9.78 -3.71
C LYS A 54 -0.33 10.63 -3.66
N VAL A 55 -0.40 11.76 -2.94
CA VAL A 55 0.70 12.72 -2.78
C VAL A 55 1.32 12.54 -1.40
N TYR A 56 2.60 12.23 -1.36
CA TYR A 56 3.33 12.00 -0.11
C TYR A 56 3.78 13.32 0.52
N ARG A 57 3.67 13.38 1.84
CA ARG A 57 4.17 14.51 2.62
C ARG A 57 5.67 14.34 2.85
N GLY A 58 6.44 15.40 2.59
CA GLY A 58 7.90 15.34 2.72
C GLY A 58 8.40 15.01 4.13
N GLN A 59 9.55 14.38 4.17
CA GLN A 59 10.58 14.13 5.20
C GLN A 59 10.27 13.99 6.69
N GLN A 60 9.09 14.28 7.23
CA GLN A 60 8.90 14.36 8.69
C GLN A 60 8.32 13.10 9.34
N TYR A 61 7.95 12.09 8.56
CA TYR A 61 7.25 10.93 9.10
C TYR A 61 8.15 9.71 9.22
N ARG A 62 8.26 9.19 10.46
CA ARG A 62 8.89 7.90 10.75
C ARG A 62 7.79 6.85 10.82
N PHE A 63 7.93 5.79 10.02
CA PHE A 63 7.09 4.60 10.16
C PHE A 63 7.30 3.95 11.52
N LYS A 64 6.25 3.38 12.10
CA LYS A 64 6.39 2.48 13.23
C LYS A 64 7.28 1.31 12.77
N ASN A 65 8.31 0.97 13.54
CA ASN A 65 9.27 -0.11 13.23
C ASN A 65 10.22 0.14 12.03
N ASP A 66 10.50 1.39 11.67
CA ASP A 66 11.42 1.75 10.58
C ASP A 66 12.75 0.93 10.61
N ALA A 67 13.28 0.60 11.79
CA ALA A 67 14.51 -0.18 11.92
C ALA A 67 14.42 -1.59 11.29
N VAL A 68 13.30 -2.29 11.43
CA VAL A 68 13.04 -3.63 10.87
C VAL A 68 13.05 -3.60 9.35
N TYR A 69 12.38 -2.60 8.77
CA TYR A 69 12.31 -2.44 7.32
C TYR A 69 13.65 -2.00 6.73
N GLN A 70 14.41 -1.16 7.44
CA GLN A 70 15.73 -0.70 7.01
C GLN A 70 16.79 -1.81 7.02
N GLU A 71 16.75 -2.70 8.02
CA GLU A 71 17.64 -3.87 8.06
C GLU A 71 17.36 -4.81 6.89
N ALA A 72 16.08 -5.09 6.62
CA ALA A 72 15.67 -5.89 5.47
C ALA A 72 16.17 -5.29 4.16
N ARG A 73 15.98 -3.99 3.98
CA ARG A 73 16.45 -3.27 2.80
C ARG A 73 17.95 -3.33 2.59
N ALA A 74 18.72 -3.14 3.66
CA ALA A 74 20.17 -3.23 3.56
C ALA A 74 20.63 -4.62 3.09
N ARG A 75 19.92 -5.68 3.50
CA ARG A 75 20.15 -7.05 3.05
C ARG A 75 19.75 -7.27 1.61
N GLU A 76 18.57 -6.74 1.20
CA GLU A 76 18.09 -6.77 -0.19
C GLU A 76 19.10 -6.11 -1.15
N LEU A 77 19.70 -5.00 -0.74
CA LEU A 77 20.77 -4.31 -1.49
C LEU A 77 22.14 -5.00 -1.38
N GLY A 78 22.25 -6.14 -0.69
CA GLY A 78 23.51 -6.87 -0.50
C GLY A 78 24.54 -6.14 0.35
N LEU A 79 24.14 -5.11 1.10
CA LEU A 79 25.07 -4.31 1.91
C LEU A 79 25.59 -5.09 3.10
N ARG A 80 26.93 -5.13 3.26
CA ARG A 80 27.62 -5.82 4.36
C ARG A 80 28.72 -4.95 4.96
N GLY A 81 29.09 -5.23 6.20
CA GLY A 81 30.27 -4.63 6.86
C GLY A 81 30.25 -3.10 6.90
N SER A 82 31.24 -2.47 6.29
CA SER A 82 31.41 -1.00 6.28
C SER A 82 30.33 -0.29 5.48
N ALA A 83 29.84 -0.91 4.40
CA ALA A 83 28.76 -0.36 3.57
C ALA A 83 27.43 -0.31 4.33
N LEU A 84 27.12 -1.36 5.10
CA LEU A 84 25.95 -1.40 5.98
C LEU A 84 26.03 -0.30 7.05
N ARG A 85 27.16 -0.17 7.74
CA ARG A 85 27.37 0.91 8.73
C ARG A 85 27.28 2.29 8.13
N ALA A 86 27.78 2.50 6.91
CA ALA A 86 27.66 3.78 6.20
C ALA A 86 26.21 4.08 5.81
N PHE A 87 25.45 3.08 5.39
CA PHE A 87 24.03 3.19 5.09
C PHE A 87 23.24 3.59 6.35
N GLU A 88 23.44 2.91 7.47
CA GLU A 88 22.82 3.22 8.76
C GLU A 88 23.16 4.63 9.25
N LYS A 89 24.42 5.08 9.10
CA LYS A 89 24.86 6.42 9.49
C LYS A 89 24.23 7.51 8.60
N ARG A 90 24.12 7.29 7.29
CA ARG A 90 23.53 8.24 6.35
C ARG A 90 22.04 8.47 6.56
N ARG A 91 21.28 7.48 7.01
CA ARG A 91 19.84 7.59 7.24
C ARG A 91 19.44 8.69 8.23
N HIS A 92 20.35 9.08 9.13
CA HIS A 92 20.13 10.14 10.10
C HIS A 92 20.41 11.55 9.56
N SER A 93 21.00 11.67 8.36
CA SER A 93 21.25 12.96 7.71
C SER A 93 20.00 13.48 6.94
N SER A 94 19.92 14.78 6.72
CA SER A 94 18.83 15.40 5.92
C SER A 94 18.80 14.85 4.49
N THR A 95 19.96 14.77 3.84
CA THR A 95 20.10 14.21 2.48
C THR A 95 19.78 12.73 2.43
N GLY A 96 20.15 11.95 3.46
CA GLY A 96 19.79 10.53 3.55
C GLY A 96 18.27 10.32 3.65
N ARG A 97 17.58 11.20 4.36
CA ARG A 97 16.12 11.16 4.48
C ARG A 97 15.42 11.52 3.16
N GLN A 98 15.95 12.45 2.35
CA GLN A 98 15.40 12.79 1.02
C GLN A 98 15.52 11.63 0.03
N VAL A 99 16.71 11.03 -0.06
CA VAL A 99 16.95 9.86 -0.90
C VAL A 99 16.06 8.70 -0.46
N GLN A 100 15.82 8.56 0.84
CA GLN A 100 15.00 7.52 1.42
C GLN A 100 13.52 7.71 1.05
N ALA A 101 12.98 8.94 1.14
CA ALA A 101 11.59 9.23 0.78
C ALA A 101 11.32 8.91 -0.71
N GLY A 102 12.14 9.39 -1.64
CA GLY A 102 11.98 9.10 -3.07
C GLY A 102 12.05 7.60 -3.42
N THR A 103 12.89 6.83 -2.69
CA THR A 103 12.96 5.39 -2.91
C THR A 103 11.76 4.61 -2.36
N TRP A 104 11.04 5.11 -1.35
CA TRP A 104 9.85 4.44 -0.80
C TRP A 104 8.66 4.51 -1.75
N GLN A 105 8.47 5.64 -2.40
CA GLN A 105 7.38 5.86 -3.35
C GLN A 105 7.54 4.99 -4.59
N HIS A 106 8.75 4.93 -5.16
CA HIS A 106 9.04 4.04 -6.28
C HIS A 106 8.78 2.58 -5.90
N ARG A 107 9.16 2.17 -4.68
CA ARG A 107 8.90 0.81 -4.19
C ARG A 107 7.42 0.51 -3.97
N GLU A 108 6.63 1.48 -3.49
CA GLU A 108 5.19 1.27 -3.36
C GLU A 108 4.56 1.15 -4.76
N TYR A 109 4.98 1.98 -5.71
CA TYR A 109 4.52 1.88 -7.09
C TYR A 109 4.90 0.54 -7.71
N ASP A 110 6.17 0.14 -7.62
CA ASP A 110 6.68 -1.13 -8.16
C ASP A 110 5.98 -2.32 -7.50
N CYS A 111 5.77 -2.27 -6.19
CA CYS A 111 5.04 -3.31 -5.45
C CYS A 111 3.58 -3.41 -5.92
N LEU A 112 2.89 -2.27 -6.08
CA LEU A 112 1.52 -2.24 -6.61
C LEU A 112 1.46 -2.80 -8.03
N ASP A 113 2.42 -2.45 -8.88
CA ASP A 113 2.45 -2.93 -10.27
C ASP A 113 2.69 -4.45 -10.32
N GLU A 114 3.68 -4.96 -9.60
CA GLU A 114 3.94 -6.40 -9.50
C GLU A 114 2.69 -7.17 -9.01
N LEU A 115 2.04 -6.69 -7.95
CA LEU A 115 0.86 -7.34 -7.39
C LEU A 115 -0.36 -7.24 -8.29
N TYR A 116 -0.57 -6.09 -8.94
CA TYR A 116 -1.65 -5.91 -9.91
C TYR A 116 -1.48 -6.84 -11.12
N GLN A 117 -0.28 -6.94 -11.68
CA GLN A 117 0.02 -7.85 -12.80
C GLN A 117 -0.15 -9.33 -12.42
N ALA A 118 0.07 -9.68 -11.16
CA ALA A 118 -0.19 -11.00 -10.62
C ALA A 118 -1.68 -11.29 -10.39
N GLY A 119 -2.58 -10.31 -10.56
CA GLY A 119 -4.02 -10.45 -10.38
C GLY A 119 -4.51 -10.23 -8.96
N ALA A 120 -3.73 -9.59 -8.10
CA ALA A 120 -4.15 -9.21 -6.76
C ALA A 120 -5.22 -8.10 -6.78
N ASP A 121 -6.08 -8.08 -5.76
CA ASP A 121 -7.05 -7.02 -5.55
C ASP A 121 -6.38 -5.76 -4.98
N VAL A 122 -5.58 -5.09 -5.79
CA VAL A 122 -4.92 -3.82 -5.48
C VAL A 122 -5.31 -2.76 -6.51
N PRO A 123 -5.26 -1.46 -6.19
CA PRO A 123 -5.50 -0.43 -7.19
C PRO A 123 -4.50 -0.55 -8.35
N ARG A 124 -4.99 -0.47 -9.59
CA ARG A 124 -4.12 -0.45 -10.78
C ARG A 124 -3.21 0.77 -10.73
N PRO A 125 -1.88 0.64 -10.66
CA PRO A 125 -0.97 1.77 -10.76
C PRO A 125 -0.96 2.29 -12.21
N ILE A 126 -0.86 3.61 -12.37
CA ILE A 126 -0.90 4.28 -13.67
C ILE A 126 0.43 4.96 -13.96
N ALA A 127 0.90 5.79 -13.03
CA ALA A 127 2.15 6.52 -13.16
C ALA A 127 2.73 6.88 -11.79
N SER A 128 4.03 7.12 -11.74
CA SER A 128 4.71 7.67 -10.55
C SER A 128 5.47 8.93 -10.89
N ALA A 129 5.54 9.86 -9.93
CA ALA A 129 6.36 11.07 -9.96
C ALA A 129 7.16 11.17 -8.66
N GLU A 130 8.03 12.17 -8.53
CA GLU A 130 8.97 12.28 -7.39
C GLU A 130 8.30 12.16 -6.01
N ASN A 131 7.08 12.69 -5.85
CA ASN A 131 6.35 12.67 -4.57
C ASN A 131 4.88 12.27 -4.71
N ALA A 132 4.53 11.57 -5.80
CA ALA A 132 3.15 11.16 -6.03
C ALA A 132 3.04 9.85 -6.82
N ILE A 133 1.97 9.11 -6.58
CA ILE A 133 1.55 7.95 -7.38
C ILE A 133 0.15 8.24 -7.91
N LEU A 134 -0.03 8.03 -9.21
CA LEU A 134 -1.34 8.03 -9.87
C LEU A 134 -1.80 6.58 -10.03
N MET A 135 -3.01 6.29 -9.61
CA MET A 135 -3.57 4.94 -9.61
C MET A 135 -5.08 4.95 -9.87
N GLU A 136 -5.66 3.77 -10.03
CA GLU A 136 -7.10 3.55 -10.11
C GLU A 136 -7.83 4.30 -8.99
N TYR A 137 -8.86 5.05 -9.36
CA TYR A 137 -9.86 5.52 -8.41
C TYR A 137 -10.86 4.40 -8.19
N PHE A 138 -11.15 4.09 -6.93
CA PHE A 138 -12.10 3.07 -6.55
C PHE A 138 -13.32 3.72 -5.90
N GLY A 139 -14.49 3.53 -6.52
CA GLY A 139 -15.74 4.23 -6.23
C GLY A 139 -16.47 4.63 -7.51
N ASP A 140 -17.40 5.55 -7.41
CA ASP A 140 -18.10 6.16 -8.55
C ASP A 140 -17.94 7.70 -8.57
N GLU A 141 -18.71 8.39 -9.42
CA GLU A 141 -18.64 9.84 -9.55
C GLU A 141 -19.13 10.58 -8.29
N ASP A 142 -19.99 9.96 -7.49
CA ASP A 142 -20.61 10.57 -6.33
C ASP A 142 -19.78 10.35 -5.05
N GLU A 143 -19.21 9.14 -4.89
CA GLU A 143 -18.43 8.82 -3.68
C GLU A 143 -17.25 7.84 -3.92
N ALA A 144 -16.17 8.07 -3.18
CA ALA A 144 -15.04 7.16 -3.13
C ALA A 144 -15.37 5.92 -2.28
N ALA A 145 -14.84 4.75 -2.67
CA ALA A 145 -14.93 3.54 -1.88
C ALA A 145 -14.49 3.77 -0.43
N GLN A 146 -15.25 3.21 0.50
CA GLN A 146 -14.98 3.34 1.91
C GLN A 146 -13.96 2.30 2.39
N GLN A 147 -13.26 2.60 3.49
CA GLN A 147 -12.46 1.60 4.18
C GLN A 147 -13.39 0.51 4.75
N LEU A 148 -13.00 -0.74 4.64
CA LEU A 148 -13.78 -1.91 5.06
C LEU A 148 -14.24 -1.81 6.53
N ASN A 149 -13.42 -1.25 7.42
CA ASN A 149 -13.78 -1.04 8.83
C ASN A 149 -14.91 -0.02 9.04
N ARG A 150 -15.32 0.71 8.01
CA ARG A 150 -16.43 1.68 8.04
C ARG A 150 -17.69 1.14 7.38
N VAL A 151 -17.61 -0.01 6.76
CA VAL A 151 -18.73 -0.67 6.09
C VAL A 151 -19.32 -1.72 7.03
N ARG A 152 -20.63 -1.85 7.01
CA ARG A 152 -21.32 -2.94 7.70
C ARG A 152 -21.62 -4.04 6.67
N LEU A 153 -20.96 -5.18 6.85
CA LEU A 153 -21.15 -6.35 6.00
C LEU A 153 -22.32 -7.21 6.47
N ASP A 154 -22.93 -7.92 5.55
CA ASP A 154 -23.78 -9.04 5.87
C ASP A 154 -22.94 -10.30 6.22
N ALA A 155 -23.43 -11.17 7.09
CA ALA A 155 -22.69 -12.36 7.51
C ALA A 155 -22.35 -13.30 6.32
N SER A 156 -23.23 -13.39 5.33
CA SER A 156 -23.01 -14.18 4.11
C SER A 156 -21.90 -13.61 3.23
N GLU A 157 -21.79 -12.30 3.16
CA GLU A 157 -20.77 -11.58 2.39
C GLU A 157 -19.41 -11.63 3.10
N ALA A 158 -19.42 -11.50 4.43
CA ALA A 158 -18.21 -11.47 5.24
C ALA A 158 -17.33 -12.73 5.04
N GLY A 159 -17.93 -13.91 4.98
CA GLY A 159 -17.20 -15.15 4.72
C GLY A 159 -16.48 -15.15 3.37
N SER A 160 -17.17 -14.73 2.33
CA SER A 160 -16.60 -14.64 0.97
C SER A 160 -15.49 -13.61 0.87
N LEU A 161 -15.67 -12.45 1.51
CA LEU A 161 -14.64 -11.40 1.54
C LEU A 161 -13.41 -11.81 2.36
N PHE A 162 -13.62 -12.52 3.49
CA PHE A 162 -12.51 -13.09 4.25
C PHE A 162 -11.67 -14.03 3.39
N GLN A 163 -12.32 -14.98 2.70
CA GLN A 163 -11.61 -15.92 1.84
C GLN A 163 -10.87 -15.18 0.71
N ARG A 164 -11.50 -14.18 0.09
CA ARG A 164 -10.87 -13.37 -0.94
C ARG A 164 -9.64 -12.63 -0.43
N LEU A 165 -9.70 -12.07 0.78
CA LEU A 165 -8.54 -11.43 1.40
C LEU A 165 -7.44 -12.43 1.74
N MET A 166 -7.76 -13.63 2.21
CA MET A 166 -6.75 -14.68 2.44
C MET A 166 -6.08 -15.11 1.13
N ASN A 167 -6.83 -15.21 0.03
CA ASN A 167 -6.26 -15.49 -1.29
C ASN A 167 -5.30 -14.37 -1.74
N ASN A 168 -5.61 -13.09 -1.43
CA ASN A 168 -4.69 -12.00 -1.69
C ASN A 168 -3.42 -12.09 -0.82
N VAL A 169 -3.55 -12.42 0.47
CA VAL A 169 -2.38 -12.63 1.36
C VAL A 169 -1.48 -13.75 0.84
N GLU A 170 -2.08 -14.87 0.38
CA GLU A 170 -1.36 -15.96 -0.25
C GLU A 170 -0.63 -15.50 -1.52
N LEU A 171 -1.31 -14.76 -2.39
CA LEU A 171 -0.73 -14.23 -3.62
C LEU A 171 0.40 -13.23 -3.33
N PHE A 172 0.24 -12.36 -2.34
CA PHE A 172 1.32 -11.46 -1.91
C PHE A 172 2.55 -12.25 -1.49
N LEU A 173 2.36 -13.30 -0.71
CA LEU A 173 3.45 -14.15 -0.24
C LEU A 173 4.13 -14.90 -1.40
N ALA A 174 3.35 -15.42 -2.38
CA ALA A 174 3.86 -16.02 -3.61
C ALA A 174 4.72 -15.04 -4.44
N MET A 175 4.35 -13.74 -4.41
CA MET A 175 5.11 -12.65 -5.04
C MET A 175 6.24 -12.11 -4.15
N ASN A 176 6.61 -12.84 -3.10
CA ASN A 176 7.61 -12.43 -2.10
C ASN A 176 7.29 -11.08 -1.45
N ARG A 177 6.03 -10.85 -1.10
CA ARG A 177 5.58 -9.65 -0.38
C ARG A 177 4.80 -10.04 0.87
N VAL A 178 5.11 -9.40 1.98
CA VAL A 178 4.29 -9.34 3.18
C VAL A 178 3.90 -7.89 3.37
N HIS A 179 2.61 -7.61 3.50
CA HIS A 179 2.08 -6.23 3.58
C HIS A 179 2.65 -5.49 4.80
N GLY A 180 2.67 -6.15 5.96
CA GLY A 180 3.29 -5.66 7.18
C GLY A 180 2.45 -4.65 7.96
N ASP A 181 1.27 -4.26 7.47
CA ASP A 181 0.27 -3.44 8.19
C ASP A 181 -1.15 -3.70 7.67
N LEU A 182 -1.44 -4.94 7.24
CA LEU A 182 -2.75 -5.30 6.71
C LEU A 182 -3.80 -5.31 7.82
N SER A 183 -4.91 -4.66 7.54
CA SER A 183 -6.09 -4.61 8.42
C SER A 183 -7.29 -4.08 7.63
N ALA A 184 -8.49 -4.14 8.18
CA ALA A 184 -9.69 -3.58 7.57
C ALA A 184 -9.61 -2.06 7.30
N HIS A 185 -8.63 -1.35 7.86
CA HIS A 185 -8.34 0.06 7.56
C HIS A 185 -7.59 0.25 6.23
N ASN A 186 -6.89 -0.79 5.77
CA ASN A 186 -6.10 -0.79 4.53
C ASN A 186 -6.74 -1.65 3.44
N VAL A 187 -8.05 -1.87 3.53
CA VAL A 187 -8.89 -2.46 2.50
C VAL A 187 -10.00 -1.48 2.16
N LEU A 188 -10.14 -1.13 0.90
CA LEU A 188 -11.29 -0.41 0.37
C LEU A 188 -12.36 -1.42 -0.05
N TYR A 189 -13.62 -1.05 0.15
CA TYR A 189 -14.78 -1.85 -0.22
C TYR A 189 -15.75 -1.01 -1.04
N TRP A 190 -16.22 -1.57 -2.15
CA TRP A 190 -17.21 -0.95 -3.03
C TRP A 190 -18.06 -2.02 -3.71
N GLN A 191 -19.36 -2.08 -3.39
CA GLN A 191 -20.33 -2.95 -4.06
C GLN A 191 -19.89 -4.43 -4.20
N GLY A 192 -19.36 -5.03 -3.14
CA GLY A 192 -18.87 -6.42 -3.13
C GLY A 192 -17.42 -6.60 -3.58
N GLU A 193 -16.82 -5.55 -4.16
CA GLU A 193 -15.42 -5.55 -4.58
C GLU A 193 -14.50 -4.95 -3.52
N ILE A 194 -13.24 -5.38 -3.54
CA ILE A 194 -12.21 -4.86 -2.61
C ILE A 194 -10.97 -4.38 -3.35
N ARG A 195 -10.22 -3.47 -2.69
CA ARG A 195 -8.83 -3.15 -3.04
C ARG A 195 -7.99 -3.03 -1.77
N VAL A 196 -6.93 -3.80 -1.69
CA VAL A 196 -5.92 -3.66 -0.63
C VAL A 196 -5.02 -2.49 -0.99
N ILE A 197 -4.82 -1.58 -0.05
CA ILE A 197 -4.08 -0.32 -0.24
C ILE A 197 -3.00 -0.17 0.82
N ASP A 198 -2.07 0.76 0.55
CA ASP A 198 -1.08 1.24 1.52
C ASP A 198 0.08 0.27 1.79
N PHE A 199 0.93 0.06 0.76
CA PHE A 199 2.08 -0.85 0.74
C PHE A 199 3.45 -0.25 1.11
N PRO A 200 3.58 0.93 1.74
CA PRO A 200 4.91 1.49 2.01
C PRO A 200 5.73 0.64 2.98
N GLN A 201 5.08 -0.21 3.77
CA GLN A 201 5.71 -1.15 4.70
C GLN A 201 5.87 -2.56 4.12
N ALA A 202 5.44 -2.80 2.89
CA ALA A 202 5.59 -4.10 2.25
C ALA A 202 7.05 -4.51 2.18
N THR A 203 7.31 -5.77 2.54
CA THR A 203 8.69 -6.28 2.69
C THR A 203 8.83 -7.69 2.12
N ASP A 204 10.05 -7.99 1.67
CA ASP A 204 10.37 -9.29 1.08
C ASP A 204 10.80 -10.29 2.18
N PRO A 205 10.08 -11.42 2.32
CA PRO A 205 10.37 -12.43 3.34
C PRO A 205 11.74 -13.11 3.17
N ARG A 206 12.33 -13.07 1.99
CA ARG A 206 13.68 -13.64 1.76
C ARG A 206 14.79 -12.82 2.43
N PHE A 207 14.54 -11.55 2.71
CA PHE A 207 15.53 -10.62 3.25
C PHE A 207 15.18 -10.11 4.65
N ASN A 208 13.92 -10.24 5.08
CA ASN A 208 13.46 -9.76 6.38
C ASN A 208 13.10 -10.93 7.30
N ARG A 209 13.93 -11.19 8.31
CA ARG A 209 13.70 -12.25 9.30
C ARG A 209 12.44 -12.08 10.16
N HIS A 210 11.83 -10.90 10.16
CA HIS A 210 10.62 -10.60 10.91
C HIS A 210 9.34 -10.78 10.08
N CYS A 211 9.46 -11.26 8.83
CA CYS A 211 8.29 -11.40 7.95
C CYS A 211 7.26 -12.38 8.48
N HIS A 212 7.68 -13.46 9.16
CA HIS A 212 6.73 -14.38 9.79
C HIS A 212 5.87 -13.66 10.83
N ASP A 213 6.47 -12.87 11.73
CA ASP A 213 5.73 -12.12 12.75
C ASP A 213 4.83 -11.03 12.13
N LEU A 214 5.29 -10.41 11.02
CA LEU A 214 4.50 -9.44 10.28
C LEU A 214 3.29 -10.10 9.60
N LEU A 215 3.48 -11.25 8.95
CA LEU A 215 2.41 -12.04 8.37
C LEU A 215 1.39 -12.48 9.43
N ALA A 216 1.89 -13.00 10.58
CA ALA A 216 1.03 -13.43 11.69
C ALA A 216 0.15 -12.27 12.19
N ARG A 217 0.71 -11.07 12.30
CA ARG A 217 -0.04 -9.86 12.69
C ARG A 217 -1.08 -9.46 11.65
N ASP A 218 -0.73 -9.50 10.37
CA ASP A 218 -1.61 -9.17 9.27
C ASP A 218 -2.81 -10.13 9.20
N VAL A 219 -2.56 -11.44 9.31
CA VAL A 219 -3.59 -12.48 9.35
C VAL A 219 -4.47 -12.33 10.60
N ASP A 220 -3.88 -12.13 11.78
CA ASP A 220 -4.60 -11.96 13.03
C ASP A 220 -5.53 -10.72 13.01
N ASN A 221 -5.09 -9.61 12.42
CA ASN A 221 -5.91 -8.41 12.25
C ASN A 221 -7.18 -8.72 11.42
N LEU A 222 -7.04 -9.49 10.34
CA LEU A 222 -8.17 -9.86 9.50
C LEU A 222 -9.07 -10.88 10.22
N CYS A 223 -8.52 -11.92 10.83
CA CYS A 223 -9.31 -12.90 11.59
C CYS A 223 -10.13 -12.22 12.70
N ARG A 224 -9.52 -11.31 13.47
CA ARG A 224 -10.24 -10.56 14.52
C ARG A 224 -11.34 -9.65 13.96
N TYR A 225 -11.11 -8.99 12.83
CA TYR A 225 -12.15 -8.18 12.21
C TYR A 225 -13.33 -9.03 11.77
N PHE A 226 -13.09 -10.12 11.06
CA PHE A 226 -14.15 -10.96 10.53
C PHE A 226 -14.84 -11.88 11.58
N ALA A 227 -14.19 -12.14 12.71
CA ALA A 227 -14.84 -12.81 13.86
C ALA A 227 -16.06 -12.00 14.35
N GLY A 228 -16.05 -10.67 14.24
CA GLY A 228 -17.21 -9.81 14.52
C GLY A 228 -18.42 -10.06 13.61
N TYR A 229 -18.24 -10.76 12.50
CA TYR A 229 -19.27 -11.16 11.55
C TYR A 229 -19.56 -12.65 11.56
N GLY A 230 -19.00 -13.40 12.55
CA GLY A 230 -19.22 -14.84 12.71
C GLY A 230 -18.31 -15.72 11.86
N VAL A 231 -17.26 -15.16 11.25
CA VAL A 231 -16.25 -15.97 10.55
C VAL A 231 -15.28 -16.55 11.58
N GLU A 232 -15.26 -17.87 11.69
CA GLU A 232 -14.35 -18.59 12.58
C GLU A 232 -13.08 -18.98 11.81
N ALA A 233 -11.94 -18.43 12.20
CA ALA A 233 -10.63 -18.75 11.64
C ALA A 233 -9.57 -18.66 12.73
N ASP A 234 -8.71 -19.67 12.82
CA ASP A 234 -7.56 -19.67 13.72
C ASP A 234 -6.37 -19.01 13.04
N ALA A 235 -6.06 -17.77 13.45
CA ALA A 235 -5.01 -16.97 12.86
C ALA A 235 -3.64 -17.65 12.89
N TRP A 236 -3.35 -18.42 13.95
CA TRP A 236 -2.08 -19.15 14.05
C TRP A 236 -1.99 -20.25 13.00
N SER A 237 -3.01 -21.10 12.89
CA SER A 237 -3.04 -22.20 11.92
C SER A 237 -2.99 -21.68 10.47
N VAL A 238 -3.71 -20.60 10.16
CA VAL A 238 -3.68 -19.96 8.83
C VAL A 238 -2.27 -19.43 8.53
N THR A 239 -1.64 -18.76 9.48
CA THR A 239 -0.29 -18.20 9.31
C THR A 239 0.75 -19.29 9.07
N GLU A 240 0.74 -20.34 9.91
CA GLU A 240 1.70 -21.45 9.81
C GLU A 240 1.57 -22.19 8.49
N GLU A 241 0.34 -22.41 8.00
CA GLU A 241 0.11 -23.07 6.72
C GLU A 241 0.61 -22.21 5.54
N LEU A 242 0.30 -20.92 5.52
CA LEU A 242 0.82 -20.00 4.49
C LEU A 242 2.34 -19.94 4.51
N TRP A 243 2.94 -19.82 5.70
CA TRP A 243 4.39 -19.75 5.85
C TRP A 243 5.09 -21.05 5.46
N ARG A 244 4.50 -22.19 5.82
CA ARG A 244 4.97 -23.52 5.41
C ARG A 244 5.00 -23.64 3.88
N ARG A 245 3.87 -23.30 3.22
CA ARG A 245 3.74 -23.38 1.77
C ARG A 245 4.74 -22.46 1.08
N PHE A 246 4.94 -21.25 1.60
CA PHE A 246 5.98 -20.33 1.10
C PHE A 246 7.38 -20.94 1.23
N THR A 247 7.71 -21.48 2.40
CA THR A 247 9.05 -22.03 2.68
C THR A 247 9.38 -23.23 1.78
N TYR A 248 8.39 -24.03 1.44
CA TYR A 248 8.55 -25.20 0.57
C TYR A 248 8.25 -24.94 -0.90
N SER A 249 8.04 -23.67 -1.30
CA SER A 249 7.72 -23.27 -2.69
C SER A 249 6.46 -23.96 -3.22
N GLU A 250 5.41 -24.02 -2.41
CA GLU A 250 4.10 -24.62 -2.71
C GLU A 250 3.01 -23.55 -3.00
N LEU A 251 3.42 -22.28 -3.14
CA LEU A 251 2.54 -21.14 -3.48
C LEU A 251 2.60 -20.82 -4.97
#